data_7fefdc51a40d82d08db3ff7637d383fa
#
_entry.id   7fefdc51a40d82d08db3ff7637d383fa
#
_cell.length_a   1.000
_cell.length_b   1.000
_cell.length_c   1.000
_cell.angle_alpha   90.00
_cell.angle_beta   90.00
_cell.angle_gamma   90.00
#
_symmetry.space_group_name_H-M   'P 1'
#
loop_
_entity.id
_entity.type
_entity.pdbx_description
1 polymer ?
#
loop_
_entity_poly.entity_id
_entity_poly.type
_entity_poly.pdbx_seq_one_letter_code
_entity_poly.pdbx_strand_id
1 'polypeptide(L)'
;GSAGVAGRCPIPTWTREMTQTTVAASQLTAMVAGILRHQGLPPEDADFVAASLVEADLRGVHSHGVLRLPRYARELREQITNPRPQIRVLDEGPAWARVDGDGGMGPLVGRYAMQVGIAKALSAGSAVVTACRSRHFGSAGFYALMAAERDLIGMAMTVASPSLAPTGGRQ
;
A
#
# COMPACT_ATOMS: atom_id res chain seq x y z
N GLY A 1 -42.62 12.03 -48.44
CA GLY A 1 -42.24 11.01 -47.48
C GLY A 1 -41.36 11.63 -46.39
N SER A 2 -41.98 11.95 -45.26
CA SER A 2 -41.27 12.49 -44.08
C SER A 2 -40.62 11.34 -43.33
N ALA A 3 -39.28 11.32 -43.26
CA ALA A 3 -38.52 10.39 -42.45
C ALA A 3 -38.61 10.84 -40.99
N GLY A 4 -39.15 9.98 -40.15
CA GLY A 4 -39.25 10.19 -38.69
C GLY A 4 -37.91 10.27 -38.04
N VAL A 5 -37.72 11.30 -37.21
CA VAL A 5 -36.58 11.48 -36.31
C VAL A 5 -36.68 10.44 -35.18
N ALA A 6 -35.80 9.47 -35.20
CA ALA A 6 -35.67 8.50 -34.08
C ALA A 6 -35.41 9.25 -32.76
N GLY A 7 -36.34 9.13 -31.83
CA GLY A 7 -36.24 9.71 -30.50
C GLY A 7 -34.98 9.22 -29.77
N ARG A 8 -34.11 10.13 -29.42
CA ARG A 8 -33.00 9.84 -28.50
C ARG A 8 -33.57 9.43 -27.14
N CYS A 9 -33.25 8.24 -26.71
CA CYS A 9 -33.52 7.80 -25.33
C CYS A 9 -32.84 8.77 -24.38
N PRO A 10 -33.55 9.38 -23.43
CA PRO A 10 -32.92 10.28 -22.46
C PRO A 10 -32.00 9.46 -21.58
N ILE A 11 -30.71 9.79 -21.59
CA ILE A 11 -29.73 9.24 -20.66
C ILE A 11 -30.13 9.76 -19.27
N PRO A 12 -30.41 8.90 -18.29
CA PRO A 12 -30.70 9.35 -16.94
C PRO A 12 -29.48 10.10 -16.39
N THR A 13 -29.64 11.37 -16.07
CA THR A 13 -28.63 12.14 -15.35
C THR A 13 -28.62 11.65 -13.88
N TRP A 14 -27.71 10.72 -13.59
CA TRP A 14 -27.43 10.29 -12.21
C TRP A 14 -26.62 11.38 -11.49
N THR A 15 -27.20 12.57 -11.34
CA THR A 15 -26.71 13.55 -10.37
C THR A 15 -27.21 13.16 -8.98
N ARG A 16 -26.66 12.07 -8.43
CA ARG A 16 -26.73 11.87 -7.00
C ARG A 16 -25.75 12.89 -6.43
N GLU A 17 -26.23 13.92 -5.79
CA GLU A 17 -25.43 14.78 -4.93
C GLU A 17 -24.78 13.87 -3.89
N MET A 18 -23.54 13.50 -4.13
CA MET A 18 -22.75 12.77 -3.14
C MET A 18 -22.39 13.80 -2.08
N THR A 19 -23.08 13.77 -0.96
CA THR A 19 -22.67 14.50 0.23
C THR A 19 -21.27 14.00 0.62
N GLN A 20 -20.26 14.82 0.32
CA GLN A 20 -18.89 14.52 0.73
C GLN A 20 -18.81 14.71 2.25
N THR A 21 -18.54 13.62 2.96
CA THR A 21 -18.27 13.68 4.40
C THR A 21 -16.76 13.78 4.60
N THR A 22 -16.32 14.87 5.21
CA THR A 22 -14.91 15.05 5.58
C THR A 22 -14.67 14.47 6.96
N VAL A 23 -13.64 13.63 7.09
CA VAL A 23 -13.22 13.03 8.37
C VAL A 23 -11.80 13.50 8.67
N ALA A 24 -11.51 13.86 9.93
CA ALA A 24 -10.15 14.21 10.33
C ALA A 24 -9.21 13.01 10.17
N ALA A 25 -8.02 13.25 9.60
CA ALA A 25 -7.03 12.19 9.34
C ALA A 25 -6.70 11.38 10.61
N SER A 26 -6.57 12.04 11.76
CA SER A 26 -6.29 11.37 13.04
C SER A 26 -7.42 10.42 13.47
N GLN A 27 -8.68 10.82 13.29
CA GLN A 27 -9.83 9.97 13.59
C GLN A 27 -9.91 8.77 12.65
N LEU A 28 -9.65 8.98 11.36
CA LEU A 28 -9.62 7.91 10.36
C LEU A 28 -8.50 6.93 10.67
N THR A 29 -7.30 7.40 10.99
CA THR A 29 -6.16 6.56 11.38
C THR A 29 -6.50 5.71 12.62
N ALA A 30 -7.08 6.31 13.67
CA ALA A 30 -7.45 5.59 14.87
C ALA A 30 -8.51 4.50 14.59
N MET A 31 -9.49 4.79 13.75
CA MET A 31 -10.53 3.83 13.34
C MET A 31 -9.91 2.65 12.56
N VAL A 32 -9.07 2.94 11.58
CA VAL A 32 -8.37 1.92 10.77
C VAL A 32 -7.50 1.04 11.64
N ALA A 33 -6.70 1.64 12.53
CA ALA A 33 -5.87 0.90 13.48
C ALA A 33 -6.70 0.01 14.41
N GLY A 34 -7.83 0.51 14.92
CA GLY A 34 -8.76 -0.27 15.74
C GLY A 34 -9.28 -1.52 15.02
N ILE A 35 -9.66 -1.39 13.75
CA ILE A 35 -10.11 -2.52 12.93
C ILE A 35 -8.98 -3.53 12.73
N LEU A 36 -7.77 -3.09 12.42
CA LEU A 36 -6.62 -3.98 12.21
C LEU A 36 -6.21 -4.72 13.50
N ARG A 37 -6.24 -4.04 14.65
CA ARG A 37 -6.02 -4.67 15.97
C ARG A 37 -7.06 -5.76 16.25
N HIS A 38 -8.33 -5.49 15.93
CA HIS A 38 -9.40 -6.47 16.09
C HIS A 38 -9.18 -7.72 15.21
N GLN A 39 -8.47 -7.58 14.09
CA GLN A 39 -8.05 -8.71 13.24
C GLN A 39 -6.73 -9.37 13.69
N GLY A 40 -6.19 -9.02 14.85
CA GLY A 40 -5.04 -9.68 15.47
C GLY A 40 -3.67 -9.04 15.20
N LEU A 41 -3.60 -7.89 14.51
CA LEU A 41 -2.35 -7.15 14.38
C LEU A 41 -1.91 -6.60 15.75
N PRO A 42 -0.59 -6.65 16.07
CA PRO A 42 -0.03 -5.92 17.19
C PRO A 42 -0.33 -4.42 17.11
N PRO A 43 -0.50 -3.72 18.24
CA PRO A 43 -0.87 -2.30 18.25
C PRO A 43 0.02 -1.41 17.40
N GLU A 44 1.33 -1.51 17.54
CA GLU A 44 2.32 -0.72 16.80
C GLU A 44 2.25 -0.96 15.29
N ASP A 45 2.08 -2.22 14.88
CA ASP A 45 1.96 -2.60 13.48
C ASP A 45 0.64 -2.11 12.87
N ALA A 46 -0.45 -2.20 13.64
CA ALA A 46 -1.75 -1.68 13.21
C ALA A 46 -1.71 -0.16 13.02
N ASP A 47 -1.05 0.58 13.93
CA ASP A 47 -0.88 2.02 13.83
C ASP A 47 -0.07 2.41 12.60
N PHE A 48 1.03 1.70 12.33
CA PHE A 48 1.85 1.94 11.15
C PHE A 48 1.09 1.67 9.84
N VAL A 49 0.40 0.54 9.75
CA VAL A 49 -0.40 0.21 8.56
C VAL A 49 -1.51 1.22 8.35
N ALA A 50 -2.20 1.64 9.42
CA ALA A 50 -3.24 2.66 9.35
C ALA A 50 -2.68 3.99 8.85
N ALA A 51 -1.54 4.44 9.39
CA ALA A 51 -0.86 5.65 8.94
C ALA A 51 -0.51 5.58 7.44
N SER A 52 0.00 4.43 6.95
CA SER A 52 0.35 4.27 5.55
C SER A 52 -0.85 4.37 4.60
N LEU A 53 -2.02 3.88 5.02
CA LEU A 53 -3.26 3.96 4.24
C LEU A 53 -3.81 5.39 4.20
N VAL A 54 -3.85 6.06 5.35
CA VAL A 54 -4.35 7.44 5.44
C VAL A 54 -3.41 8.40 4.71
N GLU A 55 -2.09 8.21 4.80
CA GLU A 55 -1.12 9.01 4.05
C GLU A 55 -1.30 8.87 2.54
N ALA A 56 -1.62 7.68 2.04
CA ALA A 56 -1.95 7.49 0.62
C ALA A 56 -3.19 8.28 0.22
N ASP A 57 -4.23 8.33 1.06
CA ASP A 57 -5.43 9.13 0.81
C ASP A 57 -5.13 10.63 0.84
N LEU A 58 -4.35 11.11 1.81
CA LEU A 58 -3.94 12.52 1.91
C LEU A 58 -3.14 12.99 0.68
N ARG A 59 -2.44 12.06 0.02
CA ARG A 59 -1.72 12.32 -1.24
C ARG A 59 -2.56 12.12 -2.50
N GLY A 60 -3.86 11.86 -2.36
CA GLY A 60 -4.75 11.61 -3.50
C GLY A 60 -4.57 10.23 -4.16
N VAL A 61 -3.84 9.30 -3.53
CA VAL A 61 -3.63 7.93 -4.03
C VAL A 61 -4.66 6.99 -3.42
N HIS A 62 -5.94 7.30 -3.57
CA HIS A 62 -7.06 6.58 -2.95
C HIS A 62 -7.10 5.09 -3.28
N SER A 63 -6.61 4.68 -4.46
CA SER A 63 -6.51 3.28 -4.84
C SER A 63 -5.62 2.44 -3.90
N HIS A 64 -4.73 3.08 -3.13
CA HIS A 64 -3.83 2.48 -2.15
C HIS A 64 -4.07 3.00 -0.72
N GLY A 65 -5.14 3.78 -0.52
CA GLY A 65 -5.58 4.32 0.75
C GLY A 65 -6.52 3.38 1.51
N VAL A 66 -7.37 3.96 2.34
CA VAL A 66 -8.31 3.24 3.24
C VAL A 66 -9.29 2.33 2.48
N LEU A 67 -9.49 2.56 1.18
CA LEU A 67 -10.21 1.64 0.29
C LEU A 67 -9.65 0.19 0.35
N ARG A 68 -8.39 0.00 0.73
CA ARG A 68 -7.76 -1.33 0.89
C ARG A 68 -8.08 -2.02 2.20
N LEU A 69 -8.58 -1.30 3.21
CA LEU A 69 -8.86 -1.85 4.54
C LEU A 69 -9.77 -3.08 4.55
N PRO A 70 -10.89 -3.13 3.79
CA PRO A 70 -11.76 -4.31 3.76
C PRO A 70 -11.02 -5.57 3.28
N ARG A 71 -10.15 -5.41 2.28
CA ARG A 71 -9.31 -6.51 1.79
C ARG A 71 -8.30 -6.94 2.86
N TYR A 72 -7.61 -6.03 3.50
CA TYR A 72 -6.63 -6.33 4.54
C TYR A 72 -7.25 -7.04 5.73
N ALA A 73 -8.40 -6.54 6.22
CA ALA A 73 -9.14 -7.16 7.31
C ALA A 73 -9.60 -8.58 6.96
N ARG A 74 -10.04 -8.81 5.72
CA ARG A 74 -10.40 -10.14 5.25
C ARG A 74 -9.19 -11.07 5.20
N GLU A 75 -8.08 -10.65 4.59
CA GLU A 75 -6.87 -11.46 4.45
C GLU A 75 -6.27 -11.85 5.81
N LEU A 76 -6.38 -10.98 6.82
CA LEU A 76 -5.99 -11.29 8.20
C LEU A 76 -6.93 -12.33 8.83
N ARG A 77 -8.24 -12.12 8.74
CA ARG A 77 -9.26 -13.02 9.29
C ARG A 77 -9.19 -14.42 8.67
N GLU A 78 -8.94 -14.51 7.38
CA GLU A 78 -8.81 -15.76 6.63
C GLU A 78 -7.40 -16.38 6.74
N GLN A 79 -6.52 -15.81 7.55
CA GLN A 79 -5.13 -16.24 7.75
C GLN A 79 -4.30 -16.32 6.45
N ILE A 80 -4.71 -15.59 5.42
CA ILE A 80 -3.95 -15.42 4.18
C ILE A 80 -2.71 -14.58 4.43
N THR A 81 -2.83 -13.57 5.31
CA THR A 81 -1.75 -12.72 5.77
C THR A 81 -1.39 -13.08 7.21
N ASN A 82 -0.10 -13.27 7.47
CA ASN A 82 0.39 -13.52 8.83
C ASN A 82 0.28 -12.23 9.66
N PRO A 83 -0.53 -12.21 10.74
CA PRO A 83 -0.69 -11.02 11.59
C PRO A 83 0.53 -10.74 12.47
N ARG A 84 1.42 -11.71 12.66
CA ARG A 84 2.62 -11.62 13.54
C ARG A 84 3.84 -12.17 12.83
N PRO A 85 4.25 -11.57 11.68
CA PRO A 85 5.34 -12.09 10.88
C PRO A 85 6.68 -11.92 11.59
N GLN A 86 7.53 -12.92 11.47
CA GLN A 86 8.93 -12.84 11.85
C GLN A 86 9.77 -12.36 10.66
N ILE A 87 9.65 -11.07 10.37
CA ILE A 87 10.39 -10.46 9.27
C ILE A 87 11.87 -10.46 9.59
N ARG A 88 12.70 -10.96 8.67
CA ARG A 88 14.14 -11.12 8.93
C ARG A 88 14.97 -10.99 7.65
N VAL A 89 16.23 -10.65 7.82
CA VAL A 89 17.22 -10.74 6.77
C VAL A 89 17.57 -12.23 6.55
N LEU A 90 17.55 -12.67 5.31
CA LEU A 90 17.96 -14.02 4.89
C LEU A 90 19.44 -14.07 4.57
N ASP A 91 19.89 -13.04 3.85
CA ASP A 91 21.22 -12.89 3.32
C ASP A 91 21.55 -11.43 3.21
N GLU A 92 22.81 -11.03 3.39
CA GLU A 92 23.23 -9.64 3.26
C GLU A 92 24.72 -9.48 2.96
N GLY A 93 25.06 -8.35 2.34
CA GLY A 93 26.40 -7.82 2.18
C GLY A 93 26.48 -6.37 2.62
N PRO A 94 27.59 -5.68 2.44
CA PRO A 94 27.75 -4.30 2.88
C PRO A 94 26.67 -3.35 2.32
N ALA A 95 26.32 -3.49 1.04
CA ALA A 95 25.40 -2.60 0.32
C ALA A 95 24.13 -3.30 -0.18
N TRP A 96 23.81 -4.49 0.29
CA TRP A 96 22.61 -5.20 -0.12
C TRP A 96 22.06 -6.11 0.98
N ALA A 97 20.77 -6.43 0.89
CA ALA A 97 20.14 -7.45 1.73
C ALA A 97 18.95 -8.10 1.01
N ARG A 98 18.64 -9.31 1.44
CA ARG A 98 17.44 -10.05 1.05
C ARG A 98 16.61 -10.33 2.30
N VAL A 99 15.35 -9.88 2.29
CA VAL A 99 14.44 -9.93 3.41
C VAL A 99 13.34 -10.97 3.16
N ASP A 100 13.05 -11.75 4.18
CA ASP A 100 11.88 -12.62 4.24
C ASP A 100 10.76 -11.91 4.98
N GLY A 101 9.63 -11.71 4.33
CA GLY A 101 8.45 -11.07 4.91
C GLY A 101 7.52 -12.00 5.68
N ASP A 102 7.81 -13.31 5.70
CA ASP A 102 7.05 -14.32 6.46
C ASP A 102 5.51 -14.27 6.25
N GLY A 103 5.08 -13.94 5.04
CA GLY A 103 3.66 -13.80 4.72
C GLY A 103 2.99 -12.58 5.35
N GLY A 104 3.76 -11.66 5.90
CA GLY A 104 3.28 -10.45 6.58
C GLY A 104 2.68 -9.42 5.65
N MET A 105 2.00 -8.43 6.24
CA MET A 105 1.45 -7.29 5.49
C MET A 105 2.56 -6.52 4.79
N GLY A 106 2.30 -6.16 3.52
CA GLY A 106 3.27 -5.43 2.71
C GLY A 106 3.81 -4.14 3.34
N PRO A 107 2.99 -3.31 3.99
CA PRO A 107 3.49 -2.15 4.72
C PRO A 107 4.54 -2.46 5.78
N LEU A 108 4.39 -3.54 6.53
CA LEU A 108 5.35 -3.94 7.56
C LEU A 108 6.66 -4.45 6.95
N VAL A 109 6.54 -5.29 5.92
CA VAL A 109 7.71 -5.83 5.20
C VAL A 109 8.47 -4.71 4.49
N GLY A 110 7.75 -3.79 3.83
CA GLY A 110 8.34 -2.63 3.17
C GLY A 110 9.05 -1.68 4.14
N ARG A 111 8.45 -1.41 5.31
CA ARG A 111 9.08 -0.66 6.41
C ARG A 111 10.41 -1.29 6.81
N TYR A 112 10.39 -2.58 7.12
CA TYR A 112 11.59 -3.30 7.55
C TYR A 112 12.68 -3.28 6.48
N ALA A 113 12.33 -3.60 5.24
CA ALA A 113 13.28 -3.60 4.12
C ALA A 113 13.88 -2.20 3.89
N MET A 114 13.08 -1.14 3.96
CA MET A 114 13.58 0.23 3.81
C MET A 114 14.49 0.64 4.97
N GLN A 115 14.16 0.27 6.21
CA GLN A 115 15.03 0.53 7.36
C GLN A 115 16.39 -0.17 7.23
N VAL A 116 16.42 -1.42 6.78
CA VAL A 116 17.67 -2.15 6.47
C VAL A 116 18.45 -1.42 5.37
N GLY A 117 17.76 -1.00 4.31
CA GLY A 117 18.37 -0.24 3.21
C GLY A 117 18.99 1.08 3.66
N ILE A 118 18.26 1.86 4.45
CA ILE A 118 18.73 3.12 5.02
C ILE A 118 20.00 2.91 5.87
N ALA A 119 19.97 1.93 6.78
CA ALA A 119 21.13 1.66 7.65
C ALA A 119 22.38 1.30 6.83
N LYS A 120 22.22 0.47 5.80
CA LYS A 120 23.33 0.11 4.90
C LYS A 120 23.80 1.28 4.04
N ALA A 121 22.87 2.08 3.50
CA ALA A 121 23.23 3.23 2.66
C ALA A 121 24.02 4.27 3.44
N LEU A 122 23.68 4.52 4.70
CA LEU A 122 24.44 5.44 5.58
C LEU A 122 25.86 4.92 5.86
N SER A 123 26.08 3.62 5.84
CA SER A 123 27.39 3.00 6.09
C SER A 123 28.20 2.82 4.80
N ALA A 124 27.57 2.38 3.71
CA ALA A 124 28.23 1.97 2.47
C ALA A 124 28.06 2.97 1.31
N GLY A 125 27.32 4.07 1.52
CA GLY A 125 27.03 5.08 0.50
C GLY A 125 25.82 4.77 -0.39
N SER A 126 25.41 3.50 -0.49
CA SER A 126 24.21 3.06 -1.23
C SER A 126 23.77 1.68 -0.74
N ALA A 127 22.51 1.32 -0.97
CA ALA A 127 22.03 -0.04 -0.69
C ALA A 127 20.90 -0.47 -1.63
N VAL A 128 20.80 -1.77 -1.86
CA VAL A 128 19.67 -2.42 -2.53
C VAL A 128 19.13 -3.51 -1.62
N VAL A 129 17.84 -3.45 -1.30
CA VAL A 129 17.17 -4.47 -0.50
C VAL A 129 16.02 -5.08 -1.28
N THR A 130 15.99 -6.39 -1.35
CA THR A 130 14.88 -7.14 -1.93
C THR A 130 14.07 -7.83 -0.84
N ALA A 131 12.76 -7.93 -1.00
CA ALA A 131 11.89 -8.65 -0.07
C ALA A 131 11.05 -9.68 -0.82
N CYS A 132 10.87 -10.84 -0.20
CA CYS A 132 10.00 -11.90 -0.70
C CYS A 132 8.97 -12.30 0.37
N ARG A 133 8.00 -13.15 0.00
CA ARG A 133 6.92 -13.61 0.87
C ARG A 133 6.18 -12.46 1.58
N SER A 134 5.94 -11.38 0.85
CA SER A 134 5.18 -10.21 1.29
C SER A 134 3.79 -10.21 0.67
N ARG A 135 2.83 -9.56 1.32
CA ARG A 135 1.50 -9.30 0.77
C ARG A 135 1.45 -7.96 0.05
N HIS A 136 0.26 -7.47 -0.27
CA HIS A 136 0.07 -6.22 -1.01
C HIS A 136 0.93 -5.08 -0.45
N PHE A 137 1.75 -4.50 -1.34
CA PHE A 137 2.83 -3.58 -0.98
C PHE A 137 2.35 -2.20 -0.48
N GLY A 138 1.15 -1.76 -0.90
CA GLY A 138 0.66 -0.42 -0.61
C GLY A 138 1.24 0.64 -1.55
N SER A 139 1.33 1.87 -1.09
CA SER A 139 1.87 2.99 -1.86
C SER A 139 3.40 3.00 -1.81
N ALA A 140 4.07 2.85 -2.95
CA ALA A 140 5.53 2.81 -3.05
C ALA A 140 6.19 4.11 -2.55
N GLY A 141 5.55 5.26 -2.79
CA GLY A 141 6.05 6.57 -2.35
C GLY A 141 6.22 6.68 -0.84
N PHE A 142 5.43 5.96 -0.06
CA PHE A 142 5.50 5.94 1.39
C PHE A 142 6.89 5.48 1.90
N TYR A 143 7.46 4.46 1.28
CA TYR A 143 8.79 3.95 1.66
C TYR A 143 9.91 4.86 1.17
N ALA A 144 9.78 5.43 -0.03
CA ALA A 144 10.78 6.37 -0.54
C ALA A 144 10.91 7.61 0.36
N LEU A 145 9.81 8.07 0.96
CA LEU A 145 9.81 9.17 1.92
C LEU A 145 10.60 8.84 3.19
N MET A 146 10.57 7.58 3.67
CA MET A 146 11.37 7.17 4.83
C MET A 146 12.88 7.39 4.60
N ALA A 147 13.35 7.21 3.37
CA ALA A 147 14.74 7.52 3.01
C ALA A 147 14.98 9.03 2.91
N ALA A 148 14.04 9.78 2.33
CA ALA A 148 14.13 11.24 2.22
C ALA A 148 14.19 11.93 3.60
N GLU A 149 13.47 11.42 4.60
CA GLU A 149 13.53 11.88 6.00
C GLU A 149 14.91 11.68 6.66
N ARG A 150 15.78 10.94 6.00
CA ARG A 150 17.17 10.67 6.42
C ARG A 150 18.21 11.24 5.46
N ASP A 151 17.82 12.26 4.68
CA ASP A 151 18.65 12.93 3.67
C ASP A 151 19.23 11.99 2.59
N LEU A 152 18.45 10.92 2.26
CA LEU A 152 18.81 9.93 1.25
C LEU A 152 17.83 9.96 0.07
N ILE A 153 18.31 9.55 -1.10
CA ILE A 153 17.42 9.28 -2.25
C ILE A 153 16.82 7.88 -2.07
N GLY A 154 15.50 7.82 -1.92
CA GLY A 154 14.75 6.56 -1.79
C GLY A 154 14.10 6.15 -3.10
N MET A 155 14.21 4.86 -3.42
CA MET A 155 13.50 4.24 -4.54
C MET A 155 12.79 2.98 -4.05
N ALA A 156 11.51 2.83 -4.37
CA ALA A 156 10.73 1.65 -3.99
C ALA A 156 9.96 1.12 -5.19
N MET A 157 10.05 -0.18 -5.42
CA MET A 157 9.45 -0.87 -6.55
C MET A 157 8.78 -2.16 -6.10
N THR A 158 7.78 -2.61 -6.83
CA THR A 158 7.11 -3.89 -6.58
C THR A 158 6.68 -4.55 -7.88
N VAL A 159 6.46 -5.85 -7.83
CA VAL A 159 5.84 -6.60 -8.92
C VAL A 159 4.33 -6.62 -8.68
N ALA A 160 3.56 -6.25 -9.69
CA ALA A 160 2.10 -6.32 -9.68
C ALA A 160 1.59 -7.36 -10.68
N SER A 161 0.35 -7.81 -10.50
CA SER A 161 -0.31 -8.62 -11.52
C SER A 161 -0.39 -7.83 -12.83
N PRO A 162 -0.22 -8.46 -14.00
CA PRO A 162 -0.29 -7.78 -15.29
C PRO A 162 -1.73 -7.28 -15.51
N SER A 163 -1.97 -6.00 -15.20
CA SER A 163 -3.28 -5.36 -15.31
C SER A 163 -3.35 -4.32 -16.45
N LEU A 164 -2.20 -4.03 -17.06
CA LEU A 164 -2.09 -3.11 -18.19
C LEU A 164 -1.43 -3.84 -19.37
N ALA A 165 -2.07 -3.81 -20.53
CA ALA A 165 -1.42 -4.25 -21.74
C ALA A 165 -0.34 -3.23 -22.15
N PRO A 166 0.84 -3.66 -22.64
CA PRO A 166 1.79 -2.75 -23.25
C PRO A 166 1.18 -2.12 -24.51
N THR A 167 1.73 -1.00 -24.95
CA THR A 167 1.27 -0.33 -26.17
C THR A 167 1.27 -1.30 -27.35
N GLY A 168 0.09 -1.49 -27.98
CA GLY A 168 -0.11 -2.47 -29.06
C GLY A 168 -0.31 -3.92 -28.60
N GLY A 169 -0.27 -4.20 -27.30
CA GLY A 169 -0.56 -5.52 -26.73
C GLY A 169 -2.07 -5.77 -26.57
N ARG A 170 -2.42 -7.05 -26.33
CA ARG A 170 -3.77 -7.49 -25.96
C ARG A 170 -3.74 -8.08 -24.56
N GLN A 171 -4.82 -7.85 -23.80
CA GLN A 171 -5.09 -8.58 -22.55
C GLN A 171 -5.63 -9.95 -22.86
#